data_0e331d8d1bab6668f8c99c123cde9ed1
#
_entry.id   0e331d8d1bab6668f8c99c123cde9ed1
#
_cell.length_a   1.000
_cell.length_b   1.000
_cell.length_c   1.000
_cell.angle_alpha   90.00
_cell.angle_beta   90.00
_cell.angle_gamma   90.00
#
_symmetry.space_group_name_H-M   'P 1'
#
loop_
_entity.id
_entity.type
_entity.pdbx_description
1 polymer ?
#
loop_
_entity_poly.entity_id
_entity_poly.type
_entity_poly.pdbx_seq_one_letter_code
_entity_poly.pdbx_strand_id
1 'polypeptide(L)'
;MIEGPPPARAGTQAPPLFIGSDIYRGSSYGARHPLRVPRVSTVMDLARALGWLPADCFRTSPRAKPAALTLWHETPYIAALQVAETMGEATPEMRDRFHLGTLSNPVFPEVYRRPATGAGGAMLAAELLAATPGVIHVPGGGTHHGLPGRANGFCYLNDVVLGIKVLQRAG
;
A
#
# COMPACT_ATOMS: atom_id res chain seq x y z
N MET A 1 -24.32 -13.49 -28.52
CA MET A 1 -25.16 -13.21 -27.35
C MET A 1 -24.23 -13.10 -26.16
N ILE A 2 -24.13 -11.93 -25.55
CA ILE A 2 -23.33 -11.71 -24.33
C ILE A 2 -24.27 -12.09 -23.19
N GLU A 3 -23.95 -13.17 -22.47
CA GLU A 3 -24.68 -13.51 -21.25
C GLU A 3 -24.62 -12.35 -20.26
N GLY A 4 -25.77 -11.97 -19.73
CA GLY A 4 -25.87 -10.94 -18.69
C GLY A 4 -25.12 -11.37 -17.42
N PRO A 5 -24.82 -10.43 -16.52
CA PRO A 5 -24.12 -10.74 -15.27
C PRO A 5 -24.92 -11.79 -14.47
N PRO A 6 -24.23 -12.72 -13.80
CA PRO A 6 -24.89 -13.73 -12.97
C PRO A 6 -25.76 -13.07 -11.90
N PRO A 7 -26.88 -13.69 -11.51
CA PRO A 7 -27.77 -13.13 -10.48
C PRO A 7 -27.02 -12.94 -9.17
N ALA A 8 -27.23 -11.79 -8.54
CA ALA A 8 -26.67 -11.48 -7.24
C ALA A 8 -27.03 -12.60 -6.25
N ARG A 9 -26.03 -13.18 -5.60
CA ARG A 9 -26.25 -14.15 -4.52
C ARG A 9 -26.98 -13.43 -3.39
N ALA A 10 -28.20 -13.85 -3.11
CA ALA A 10 -29.01 -13.40 -1.98
C ALA A 10 -28.35 -13.89 -0.66
N GLY A 11 -27.43 -13.13 -0.14
CA GLY A 11 -26.85 -13.25 1.19
C GLY A 11 -26.46 -11.86 1.60
N THR A 12 -26.71 -11.46 2.82
CA THR A 12 -26.39 -10.14 3.41
C THR A 12 -24.87 -9.92 3.51
N GLN A 13 -24.20 -9.90 2.36
CA GLN A 13 -22.79 -9.58 2.30
C GLN A 13 -22.66 -8.06 2.48
N ALA A 14 -21.81 -7.66 3.43
CA ALA A 14 -21.48 -6.24 3.63
C ALA A 14 -21.03 -5.61 2.29
N PRO A 15 -21.40 -4.35 2.01
CA PRO A 15 -20.99 -3.69 0.79
C PRO A 15 -19.46 -3.68 0.68
N PRO A 16 -18.91 -3.77 -0.56
CA PRO A 16 -17.46 -3.76 -0.75
C PRO A 16 -16.86 -2.43 -0.25
N LEU A 17 -15.73 -2.49 0.43
CA LEU A 17 -15.02 -1.32 0.92
C LEU A 17 -13.85 -0.98 0.01
N PHE A 18 -13.52 0.31 -0.03
CA PHE A 18 -12.36 0.85 -0.72
C PHE A 18 -11.49 1.59 0.30
N ILE A 19 -10.22 1.18 0.44
CA ILE A 19 -9.27 1.83 1.34
C ILE A 19 -8.24 2.58 0.49
N GLY A 20 -8.19 3.91 0.65
CA GLY A 20 -7.31 4.77 -0.14
C GLY A 20 -6.76 5.95 0.66
N SER A 21 -5.86 6.72 0.04
CA SER A 21 -5.26 7.90 0.65
C SER A 21 -4.87 8.93 -0.40
N ASP A 22 -4.98 10.20 -0.05
CA ASP A 22 -4.55 11.31 -0.91
C ASP A 22 -3.02 11.43 -1.04
N ILE A 23 -2.23 10.70 -0.25
CA ILE A 23 -0.78 10.67 -0.41
C ILE A 23 -0.36 10.28 -1.83
N TYR A 24 -1.13 9.43 -2.51
CA TYR A 24 -0.85 8.99 -3.88
C TYR A 24 -1.07 10.07 -4.94
N ARG A 25 -1.72 11.18 -4.60
CA ARG A 25 -1.98 12.28 -5.53
C ARG A 25 -0.75 13.12 -5.80
N GLY A 26 0.01 13.45 -4.76
CA GLY A 26 1.21 14.28 -4.84
C GLY A 26 2.52 13.51 -4.87
N SER A 27 2.52 12.24 -4.48
CA SER A 27 3.72 11.43 -4.36
C SER A 27 4.11 10.81 -5.71
N SER A 28 5.38 10.96 -6.10
CA SER A 28 5.91 10.42 -7.34
C SER A 28 7.32 9.87 -7.14
N TYR A 29 7.63 8.77 -7.80
CA TYR A 29 8.97 8.17 -7.86
C TYR A 29 9.97 8.99 -8.70
N GLY A 30 9.57 10.16 -9.19
CA GLY A 30 10.37 11.02 -10.06
C GLY A 30 9.96 10.93 -11.54
N ALA A 31 10.27 12.01 -12.28
CA ALA A 31 9.75 12.23 -13.65
C ALA A 31 10.15 11.15 -14.69
N ARG A 32 11.26 10.43 -14.45
CA ARG A 32 11.76 9.38 -15.36
C ARG A 32 11.40 7.96 -14.91
N HIS A 33 10.70 7.81 -13.77
CA HIS A 33 10.36 6.49 -13.25
C HIS A 33 9.11 5.91 -13.95
N PRO A 34 9.05 4.60 -14.23
CA PRO A 34 7.86 3.97 -14.86
C PRO A 34 6.56 4.18 -14.06
N LEU A 35 6.67 4.26 -12.73
CA LEU A 35 5.52 4.49 -11.83
C LEU A 35 5.24 5.96 -11.52
N ARG A 36 5.68 6.90 -12.39
CA ARG A 36 5.42 8.34 -12.22
C ARG A 36 3.95 8.74 -12.33
N VAL A 37 3.17 7.95 -13.06
CA VAL A 37 1.75 8.25 -13.29
C VAL A 37 0.95 8.02 -12.00
N PRO A 38 0.12 8.97 -11.54
CA PRO A 38 -0.63 8.88 -10.29
C PRO A 38 -1.88 7.97 -10.43
N ARG A 39 -1.69 6.71 -10.79
CA ARG A 39 -2.76 5.76 -11.13
C ARG A 39 -3.76 5.58 -9.99
N VAL A 40 -3.30 5.50 -8.74
CA VAL A 40 -4.16 5.29 -7.58
C VAL A 40 -5.16 6.42 -7.41
N SER A 41 -4.69 7.67 -7.40
CA SER A 41 -5.56 8.85 -7.29
C SER A 41 -6.47 9.01 -8.51
N THR A 42 -5.97 8.72 -9.72
CA THR A 42 -6.78 8.76 -10.94
C THR A 42 -7.94 7.76 -10.90
N VAL A 43 -7.68 6.52 -10.44
CA VAL A 43 -8.73 5.49 -10.27
C VAL A 43 -9.74 5.92 -9.21
N MET A 44 -9.29 6.49 -8.10
CA MET A 44 -10.18 7.01 -7.05
C MET A 44 -11.08 8.12 -7.59
N ASP A 45 -10.53 9.06 -8.36
CA ASP A 45 -11.29 10.17 -8.95
C ASP A 45 -12.31 9.67 -9.97
N LEU A 46 -11.91 8.73 -10.83
CA LEU A 46 -12.80 8.12 -11.81
C LEU A 46 -13.94 7.36 -11.12
N ALA A 47 -13.65 6.55 -10.11
CA ALA A 47 -14.66 5.80 -9.38
C ALA A 47 -15.67 6.75 -8.68
N ARG A 48 -15.20 7.87 -8.14
CA ARG A 48 -16.08 8.91 -7.56
C ARG A 48 -16.92 9.58 -8.62
N ALA A 49 -16.33 9.98 -9.75
CA ALA A 49 -17.05 10.64 -10.85
C ALA A 49 -18.14 9.75 -11.46
N LEU A 50 -17.92 8.44 -11.48
CA LEU A 50 -18.90 7.44 -11.96
C LEU A 50 -19.93 7.03 -10.89
N GLY A 51 -19.85 7.56 -9.67
CA GLY A 51 -20.75 7.19 -8.58
C GLY A 51 -20.51 5.78 -8.01
N TRP A 52 -19.37 5.14 -8.33
CA TRP A 52 -19.03 3.78 -7.89
C TRP A 52 -18.39 3.74 -6.50
N LEU A 53 -18.01 4.89 -5.96
CA LEU A 53 -17.37 5.02 -4.66
C LEU A 53 -18.15 5.98 -3.75
N PRO A 54 -19.29 5.53 -3.20
CA PRO A 54 -20.04 6.29 -2.21
C PRO A 54 -19.22 6.46 -0.92
N ALA A 55 -19.50 7.52 -0.17
CA ALA A 55 -18.70 7.91 1.00
C ALA A 55 -18.66 6.85 2.10
N ASP A 56 -19.74 6.12 2.29
CA ASP A 56 -19.88 5.03 3.28
C ASP A 56 -19.06 3.78 2.91
N CYS A 57 -18.73 3.60 1.64
CA CYS A 57 -17.86 2.54 1.14
C CYS A 57 -16.35 2.92 1.15
N PHE A 58 -15.99 4.13 1.54
CA PHE A 58 -14.62 4.60 1.58
C PHE A 58 -14.06 4.63 3.00
N ARG A 59 -12.81 4.20 3.15
CA ARG A 59 -12.02 4.34 4.37
C ARG A 59 -10.66 4.96 4.04
N THR A 60 -10.21 5.90 4.86
CA THR A 60 -8.86 6.45 4.72
C THR A 60 -7.84 5.44 5.20
N SER A 61 -6.85 5.14 4.35
CA SER A 61 -5.72 4.28 4.70
C SER A 61 -4.90 4.92 5.82
N PRO A 62 -4.73 4.27 6.98
CA PRO A 62 -3.82 4.75 8.01
C PRO A 62 -2.38 4.53 7.56
N ARG A 63 -1.44 5.33 8.09
CA ARG A 63 -0.02 5.03 7.97
C ARG A 63 0.38 4.01 9.04
N ALA A 64 0.90 2.85 8.62
CA ALA A 64 1.42 1.84 9.55
C ALA A 64 2.54 2.43 10.42
N LYS A 65 2.44 2.19 11.74
CA LYS A 65 3.49 2.58 12.69
C LYS A 65 4.73 1.70 12.49
N PRO A 66 5.96 2.20 12.75
CA PRO A 66 7.17 1.39 12.64
C PRO A 66 7.09 0.04 13.35
N ALA A 67 6.56 0.02 14.58
CA ALA A 67 6.36 -1.22 15.34
C ALA A 67 5.43 -2.25 14.65
N ALA A 68 4.43 -1.80 13.89
CA ALA A 68 3.56 -2.71 13.16
C ALA A 68 4.27 -3.29 11.91
N LEU A 69 5.18 -2.53 11.30
CA LEU A 69 5.97 -2.99 10.16
C LEU A 69 6.95 -4.10 10.54
N THR A 70 7.38 -4.19 11.81
CA THR A 70 8.28 -5.26 12.30
C THR A 70 7.65 -6.64 12.33
N LEU A 71 6.36 -6.78 11.99
CA LEU A 71 5.75 -8.07 11.73
C LEU A 71 6.44 -8.85 10.59
N TRP A 72 7.10 -8.13 9.70
CA TRP A 72 7.81 -8.70 8.56
C TRP A 72 9.17 -8.03 8.31
N HIS A 73 9.25 -6.70 8.42
CA HIS A 73 10.44 -5.95 8.09
C HIS A 73 11.39 -5.79 9.27
N GLU A 74 12.68 -5.79 8.98
CA GLU A 74 13.75 -5.57 9.95
C GLU A 74 13.76 -4.12 10.44
N THR A 75 13.92 -3.93 11.75
CA THR A 75 13.99 -2.59 12.38
C THR A 75 15.05 -1.67 11.74
N PRO A 76 16.29 -2.14 11.45
CA PRO A 76 17.29 -1.28 10.80
C PRO A 76 16.88 -0.81 9.41
N TYR A 77 16.15 -1.64 8.65
CA TYR A 77 15.64 -1.27 7.33
C TYR A 77 14.53 -0.21 7.41
N ILE A 78 13.60 -0.36 8.35
CA ILE A 78 12.54 0.62 8.60
C ILE A 78 13.15 1.97 8.99
N ALA A 79 14.16 1.97 9.87
CA ALA A 79 14.87 3.18 10.27
C ALA A 79 15.61 3.83 9.07
N ALA A 80 16.24 3.02 8.22
CA ALA A 80 16.91 3.52 7.01
C ALA A 80 15.95 4.22 6.04
N LEU A 81 14.73 3.70 5.87
CA LEU A 81 13.68 4.35 5.06
C LEU A 81 13.28 5.72 5.63
N GLN A 82 13.13 5.82 6.96
CA GLN A 82 12.79 7.09 7.62
C GLN A 82 13.92 8.12 7.49
N VAL A 83 15.16 7.68 7.65
CA VAL A 83 16.34 8.55 7.48
C VAL A 83 16.48 9.00 6.02
N ALA A 84 16.34 8.09 5.05
CA ALA A 84 16.38 8.41 3.63
C ALA A 84 15.30 9.44 3.23
N GLU A 85 14.09 9.33 3.82
CA GLU A 85 13.03 10.33 3.61
C GLU A 85 13.40 11.70 4.15
N THR A 86 14.00 11.74 5.35
CA THR A 86 14.40 12.99 5.99
C THR A 86 15.56 13.66 5.26
N MET A 87 16.52 12.88 4.79
CA MET A 87 17.69 13.37 4.04
C MET A 87 17.36 13.73 2.58
N GLY A 88 16.32 13.11 2.01
CA GLY A 88 16.02 13.21 0.58
C GLY A 88 16.95 12.37 -0.30
N GLU A 89 17.85 11.59 0.28
CA GLU A 89 18.83 10.76 -0.42
C GLU A 89 19.18 9.50 0.39
N ALA A 90 19.88 8.57 -0.25
CA ALA A 90 20.41 7.38 0.39
C ALA A 90 21.95 7.44 0.46
N THR A 91 22.52 7.10 1.62
CA THR A 91 23.94 6.93 1.78
C THR A 91 24.46 5.72 0.98
N PRO A 92 25.79 5.61 0.71
CA PRO A 92 26.36 4.41 0.11
C PRO A 92 26.00 3.13 0.87
N GLU A 93 26.08 3.15 2.20
CA GLU A 93 25.69 2.00 3.05
C GLU A 93 24.20 1.62 2.86
N MET A 94 23.29 2.60 2.81
CA MET A 94 21.87 2.33 2.55
C MET A 94 21.65 1.73 1.18
N ARG A 95 22.44 2.13 0.19
CA ARG A 95 22.36 1.59 -1.17
C ARG A 95 22.82 0.15 -1.21
N ASP A 96 23.93 -0.16 -0.59
CA ASP A 96 24.54 -1.49 -0.60
C ASP A 96 23.72 -2.49 0.21
N ARG A 97 23.29 -2.10 1.43
CA ARG A 97 22.62 -2.99 2.36
C ARG A 97 21.11 -3.08 2.11
N PHE A 98 20.46 -1.96 1.86
CA PHE A 98 18.99 -1.86 1.80
C PHE A 98 18.45 -1.61 0.39
N HIS A 99 19.32 -1.48 -0.62
CA HIS A 99 19.00 -1.19 -2.01
C HIS A 99 18.20 0.12 -2.21
N LEU A 100 18.34 1.09 -1.30
CA LEU A 100 17.75 2.42 -1.40
C LEU A 100 18.60 3.34 -2.28
N GLY A 101 17.96 4.25 -3.04
CA GLY A 101 18.64 5.16 -3.94
C GLY A 101 19.23 4.50 -5.20
N THR A 102 18.84 3.27 -5.51
CA THR A 102 19.17 2.60 -6.77
C THR A 102 18.20 3.04 -7.88
N LEU A 103 18.51 2.70 -9.14
CA LEU A 103 17.63 2.98 -10.27
C LEU A 103 16.23 2.36 -10.08
N SER A 104 16.17 1.13 -9.56
CA SER A 104 14.91 0.43 -9.27
C SER A 104 14.19 0.93 -8.02
N ASN A 105 14.93 1.47 -7.04
CA ASN A 105 14.37 1.90 -5.78
C ASN A 105 14.89 3.30 -5.42
N PRO A 106 14.48 4.35 -6.19
CA PRO A 106 14.94 5.72 -5.95
C PRO A 106 14.43 6.24 -4.61
N VAL A 107 15.17 7.18 -4.01
CA VAL A 107 14.65 7.99 -2.90
C VAL A 107 13.77 9.10 -3.49
N PHE A 108 12.62 9.31 -2.90
CA PHE A 108 11.67 10.38 -3.21
C PHE A 108 11.05 10.92 -1.91
N PRO A 109 10.41 12.10 -1.91
CA PRO A 109 10.00 12.80 -0.68
C PRO A 109 9.16 11.99 0.30
N GLU A 110 8.40 10.99 -0.16
CA GLU A 110 7.54 10.13 0.67
C GLU A 110 7.99 8.67 0.64
N VAL A 111 9.31 8.40 0.52
CA VAL A 111 9.86 7.05 0.37
C VAL A 111 9.52 6.09 1.53
N TYR A 112 9.28 6.63 2.71
CA TYR A 112 8.77 5.91 3.87
C TYR A 112 7.24 6.04 4.01
N ARG A 113 6.72 7.29 4.02
CA ARG A 113 5.31 7.56 4.31
C ARG A 113 4.36 6.92 3.32
N ARG A 114 4.67 6.94 2.03
CA ARG A 114 3.82 6.37 0.98
C ARG A 114 3.68 4.85 1.12
N PRO A 115 4.76 4.03 1.14
CA PRO A 115 4.62 2.59 1.33
C PRO A 115 4.09 2.23 2.72
N ALA A 116 4.39 3.00 3.78
CA ALA A 116 3.80 2.79 5.11
C ALA A 116 2.28 3.03 5.13
N THR A 117 1.78 3.95 4.28
CA THR A 117 0.33 4.13 4.09
C THR A 117 -0.28 2.97 3.31
N GLY A 118 0.39 2.45 2.27
CA GLY A 118 -0.05 1.25 1.57
C GLY A 118 -0.14 0.03 2.50
N ALA A 119 0.91 -0.19 3.28
CA ALA A 119 0.96 -1.25 4.28
C ALA A 119 -0.16 -1.10 5.34
N GLY A 120 -0.38 0.12 5.83
CA GLY A 120 -1.45 0.41 6.79
C GLY A 120 -2.84 0.12 6.23
N GLY A 121 -3.06 0.40 4.94
CA GLY A 121 -4.31 0.07 4.25
C GLY A 121 -4.53 -1.44 4.14
N ALA A 122 -3.50 -2.20 3.77
CA ALA A 122 -3.56 -3.66 3.70
C ALA A 122 -3.79 -4.31 5.08
N MET A 123 -3.13 -3.78 6.12
CA MET A 123 -3.34 -4.25 7.49
C MET A 123 -4.75 -3.94 8.00
N LEU A 124 -5.27 -2.73 7.75
CA LEU A 124 -6.65 -2.38 8.07
C LEU A 124 -7.66 -3.28 7.32
N ALA A 125 -7.42 -3.55 6.03
CA ALA A 125 -8.25 -4.49 5.28
C ALA A 125 -8.27 -5.87 5.91
N ALA A 126 -7.12 -6.37 6.34
CA ALA A 126 -6.98 -7.66 7.03
C ALA A 126 -7.75 -7.68 8.36
N GLU A 127 -7.64 -6.63 9.18
CA GLU A 127 -8.39 -6.49 10.45
C GLU A 127 -9.91 -6.50 10.22
N LEU A 128 -10.39 -5.74 9.24
CA LEU A 128 -11.82 -5.68 8.90
C LEU A 128 -12.35 -7.02 8.38
N LEU A 129 -11.59 -7.70 7.53
CA LEU A 129 -11.97 -9.00 6.96
C LEU A 129 -11.91 -10.13 7.99
N ALA A 130 -11.03 -10.05 8.97
CA ALA A 130 -11.02 -10.97 10.10
C ALA A 130 -12.28 -10.85 10.97
N ALA A 131 -12.82 -9.64 11.10
CA ALA A 131 -14.04 -9.38 11.87
C ALA A 131 -15.31 -9.69 11.09
N THR A 132 -15.33 -9.43 9.78
CA THR A 132 -16.53 -9.58 8.94
C THR A 132 -16.15 -9.99 7.52
N PRO A 133 -16.65 -11.13 7.02
CA PRO A 133 -16.42 -11.55 5.64
C PRO A 133 -16.89 -10.51 4.63
N GLY A 134 -16.10 -10.25 3.58
CA GLY A 134 -16.44 -9.26 2.57
C GLY A 134 -15.39 -9.11 1.49
N VAL A 135 -15.44 -7.98 0.78
CA VAL A 135 -14.46 -7.59 -0.25
C VAL A 135 -13.93 -6.21 0.07
N ILE A 136 -12.62 -6.05 0.11
CA ILE A 136 -11.96 -4.77 0.32
C ILE A 136 -10.91 -4.54 -0.76
N HIS A 137 -10.99 -3.41 -1.44
CA HIS A 137 -10.02 -3.00 -2.45
C HIS A 137 -9.04 -1.97 -1.89
N VAL A 138 -7.75 -2.25 -2.01
CA VAL A 138 -6.66 -1.36 -1.55
C VAL A 138 -5.73 -1.05 -2.73
N PRO A 139 -6.05 -0.04 -3.56
CA PRO A 139 -5.31 0.21 -4.81
C PRO A 139 -3.88 0.70 -4.60
N GLY A 140 -3.55 1.16 -3.40
CA GLY A 140 -2.19 1.56 -3.03
C GLY A 140 -1.30 0.42 -2.57
N GLY A 141 -1.84 -0.79 -2.47
CA GLY A 141 -1.14 -2.01 -2.10
C GLY A 141 -0.59 -2.81 -3.28
N GLY A 142 -0.24 -4.07 -3.03
CA GLY A 142 0.31 -4.99 -4.03
C GLY A 142 1.83 -4.92 -4.17
N THR A 143 2.53 -4.38 -3.19
CA THR A 143 3.99 -4.19 -3.18
C THR A 143 4.74 -5.46 -2.73
N HIS A 144 4.51 -6.56 -3.45
CA HIS A 144 4.92 -7.92 -3.07
C HIS A 144 6.41 -8.23 -3.26
N HIS A 145 7.19 -7.36 -3.93
CA HIS A 145 8.62 -7.56 -4.11
C HIS A 145 9.47 -7.11 -2.91
N GLY A 146 8.93 -6.33 -1.98
CA GLY A 146 9.63 -5.88 -0.78
C GLY A 146 10.12 -7.06 0.06
N LEU A 147 11.41 -7.06 0.44
CA LEU A 147 12.03 -8.10 1.25
C LEU A 147 12.11 -7.66 2.73
N PRO A 148 12.35 -8.56 3.68
CA PRO A 148 12.41 -8.21 5.11
C PRO A 148 13.34 -7.04 5.41
N GLY A 149 14.55 -7.07 4.87
CA GLY A 149 15.61 -6.10 5.14
C GLY A 149 15.99 -5.19 3.98
N ARG A 150 15.26 -5.17 2.85
CA ARG A 150 15.63 -4.32 1.71
C ARG A 150 14.50 -4.08 0.72
N ALA A 151 14.58 -2.97 -0.01
CA ALA A 151 13.73 -2.67 -1.14
C ALA A 151 14.06 -3.55 -2.35
N ASN A 152 13.05 -3.88 -3.15
CA ASN A 152 13.23 -4.62 -4.39
C ASN A 152 12.10 -4.33 -5.37
N GLY A 153 12.38 -4.21 -6.66
CA GLY A 153 11.39 -4.11 -7.73
C GLY A 153 10.36 -3.00 -7.51
N PHE A 154 10.80 -1.80 -7.12
CA PHE A 154 9.98 -0.63 -6.80
C PHE A 154 9.11 -0.78 -5.52
N CYS A 155 9.30 -1.87 -4.76
CA CYS A 155 8.57 -2.16 -3.54
C CYS A 155 9.47 -1.95 -2.32
N TYR A 156 9.09 -1.02 -1.46
CA TYR A 156 9.84 -0.68 -0.25
C TYR A 156 9.34 -1.47 0.96
N LEU A 157 8.03 -1.62 1.10
CA LEU A 157 7.40 -2.43 2.16
C LEU A 157 6.47 -3.45 1.50
N ASN A 158 6.44 -4.67 2.04
CA ASN A 158 5.58 -5.75 1.55
C ASN A 158 4.24 -5.74 2.29
N ASP A 159 3.31 -4.96 1.77
CA ASP A 159 1.96 -4.83 2.33
C ASP A 159 1.17 -6.14 2.29
N VAL A 160 1.39 -6.98 1.29
CA VAL A 160 0.71 -8.27 1.14
C VAL A 160 1.08 -9.20 2.30
N VAL A 161 2.38 -9.36 2.59
CA VAL A 161 2.83 -10.19 3.72
C VAL A 161 2.37 -9.61 5.05
N LEU A 162 2.41 -8.28 5.22
CA LEU A 162 1.92 -7.62 6.43
C LEU A 162 0.42 -7.89 6.66
N GLY A 163 -0.41 -7.82 5.62
CA GLY A 163 -1.83 -8.18 5.68
C GLY A 163 -2.03 -9.65 6.07
N ILE A 164 -1.28 -10.58 5.47
CA ILE A 164 -1.31 -12.01 5.83
C ILE A 164 -0.94 -12.21 7.30
N LYS A 165 0.10 -11.51 7.79
CA LYS A 165 0.52 -11.60 9.21
C LYS A 165 -0.56 -11.09 10.17
N VAL A 166 -1.32 -10.08 9.79
CA VAL A 166 -2.47 -9.61 10.58
C VAL A 166 -3.56 -10.68 10.62
N LEU A 167 -3.93 -11.28 9.47
CA LEU A 167 -4.92 -12.35 9.42
C LEU A 167 -4.50 -13.56 10.25
N GLN A 168 -3.22 -13.98 10.17
CA GLN A 168 -2.69 -15.10 10.96
C GLN A 168 -2.75 -14.88 12.48
N ARG A 169 -2.78 -13.62 12.94
CA ARG A 169 -2.92 -13.27 14.35
C ARG A 169 -4.36 -13.23 14.84
N ALA A 170 -5.28 -13.07 13.92
CA ALA A 170 -6.70 -12.99 14.23
C ALA A 170 -7.39 -14.38 14.33
N GLY A 171 -6.68 -15.45 13.95
CA GLY A 171 -7.16 -16.85 13.96
C GLY A 171 -7.05 -17.46 12.59
#